data_487bcdec28da31685e87970a6929a735
#
_entry.id   487bcdec28da31685e87970a6929a735
#
_cell.length_a   1.000
_cell.length_b   1.000
_cell.length_c   1.000
_cell.angle_alpha   90.00
_cell.angle_beta   90.00
_cell.angle_gamma   90.00
#
_symmetry.space_group_name_H-M   'P 1'
#
loop_
_entity.id
_entity.type
_entity.pdbx_description
1 polymer ?
#
loop_
_entity_poly.entity_id
_entity_poly.type
_entity_poly.pdbx_seq_one_letter_code
_entity_poly.pdbx_strand_id
1 'polypeptide(L)'
;LFAYLLANRNVETSKSKLIEVLWPEEDSGNPEGALRNLVYRGRMEMKKFFVRNGQEAIVLNNNSYFWNTDISCQVDTDQFEAFCKQVSVGHDAEQKYQDCLRAVELYQGDFLEGHEDSQWVIFRSVYYKRLYTTCVQEACEALLKAERYQQVVELCDQAKLMEQMDLRVHE
;
A
#
# COMPACT_ATOMS: atom_id res chain seq x y z
N LEU A 1 -0.81 -13.23 0.27
CA LEU A 1 -1.65 -13.43 -0.92
C LEU A 1 -2.60 -12.25 -1.16
N PHE A 2 -3.49 -11.90 -0.21
CA PHE A 2 -4.47 -10.81 -0.41
C PHE A 2 -3.81 -9.47 -0.69
N ALA A 3 -2.87 -9.08 0.15
CA ALA A 3 -2.16 -7.82 -0.01
C ALA A 3 -1.49 -7.73 -1.38
N TYR A 4 -0.88 -8.82 -1.85
CA TYR A 4 -0.27 -8.87 -3.18
C TYR A 4 -1.29 -8.71 -4.31
N LEU A 5 -2.40 -9.48 -4.26
CA LEU A 5 -3.45 -9.40 -5.29
C LEU A 5 -4.17 -8.04 -5.26
N LEU A 6 -4.37 -7.46 -4.09
CA LEU A 6 -4.99 -6.15 -3.95
C LEU A 6 -4.08 -5.03 -4.46
N ALA A 7 -2.80 -5.07 -4.11
CA ALA A 7 -1.79 -4.13 -4.61
C ALA A 7 -1.56 -4.23 -6.13
N ASN A 8 -1.89 -5.37 -6.74
CA ASN A 8 -1.79 -5.62 -8.17
C ASN A 8 -3.15 -5.91 -8.82
N ARG A 9 -4.25 -5.38 -8.28
CA ARG A 9 -5.63 -5.72 -8.66
C ARG A 9 -6.00 -5.45 -10.12
N ASN A 10 -5.22 -4.63 -10.81
CA ASN A 10 -5.43 -4.31 -12.23
C ASN A 10 -4.68 -5.27 -13.17
N VAL A 11 -4.00 -6.28 -12.62
CA VAL A 11 -3.18 -7.22 -13.38
C VAL A 11 -3.51 -8.65 -12.98
N GLU A 12 -3.76 -9.51 -13.97
CA GLU A 12 -3.85 -10.95 -13.74
C GLU A 12 -2.48 -11.50 -13.39
N THR A 13 -2.39 -12.21 -12.27
CA THR A 13 -1.13 -12.80 -11.81
C THR A 13 -1.16 -14.32 -12.01
N SER A 14 -0.21 -14.84 -12.78
CA SER A 14 -0.11 -16.27 -13.03
C SER A 14 0.14 -17.06 -11.74
N LYS A 15 -0.31 -18.31 -11.69
CA LYS A 15 -0.04 -19.21 -10.56
C LYS A 15 1.44 -19.33 -10.26
N SER A 16 2.27 -19.47 -11.31
CA SER A 16 3.73 -19.57 -11.15
C SER A 16 4.31 -18.31 -10.48
N LYS A 17 3.84 -17.12 -10.89
CA LYS A 17 4.29 -15.87 -10.26
C LYS A 17 3.84 -15.75 -8.81
N LEU A 18 2.63 -16.19 -8.48
CA LEU A 18 2.17 -16.21 -7.09
C LEU A 18 2.97 -17.17 -6.23
N ILE A 19 3.31 -18.34 -6.76
CA ILE A 19 4.15 -19.32 -6.05
C ILE A 19 5.53 -18.71 -5.77
N GLU A 20 6.17 -18.12 -6.77
CA GLU A 20 7.47 -17.44 -6.64
C GLU A 20 7.44 -16.34 -5.58
N VAL A 21 6.37 -15.55 -5.55
CA VAL A 21 6.22 -14.44 -4.61
C VAL A 21 5.94 -14.90 -3.18
N LEU A 22 5.14 -15.94 -3.01
CA LEU A 22 4.70 -16.42 -1.70
C LEU A 22 5.70 -17.39 -1.06
N TRP A 23 6.47 -18.10 -1.86
CA TRP A 23 7.43 -19.11 -1.42
C TRP A 23 8.69 -19.08 -2.29
N PRO A 24 9.51 -18.01 -2.19
CA PRO A 24 10.65 -17.82 -3.10
C PRO A 24 11.76 -18.90 -2.93
N GLU A 25 11.85 -19.53 -1.75
CA GLU A 25 12.91 -20.48 -1.41
C GLU A 25 12.39 -21.91 -1.14
N GLU A 26 11.06 -22.14 -1.24
CA GLU A 26 10.50 -23.45 -0.92
C GLU A 26 10.49 -24.39 -2.12
N ASP A 27 11.25 -25.46 -2.00
CA ASP A 27 11.14 -26.66 -2.83
C ASP A 27 9.98 -27.55 -2.30
N SER A 28 8.75 -26.99 -2.28
CA SER A 28 7.59 -27.74 -1.84
C SER A 28 7.21 -28.76 -2.90
N GLY A 29 7.03 -30.02 -2.51
CA GLY A 29 6.69 -31.11 -3.45
C GLY A 29 5.36 -30.90 -4.21
N ASN A 30 4.52 -29.91 -3.80
CA ASN A 30 3.27 -29.56 -4.48
C ASN A 30 2.88 -28.09 -4.26
N PRO A 31 3.59 -27.12 -4.84
CA PRO A 31 3.32 -25.70 -4.66
C PRO A 31 1.97 -25.26 -5.22
N GLU A 32 1.51 -25.86 -6.31
CA GLU A 32 0.18 -25.57 -6.86
C GLU A 32 -0.97 -26.01 -5.92
N GLY A 33 -0.79 -27.13 -5.23
CA GLY A 33 -1.73 -27.60 -4.22
C GLY A 33 -1.76 -26.67 -3.01
N ALA A 34 -0.59 -26.21 -2.55
CA ALA A 34 -0.46 -25.24 -1.48
C ALA A 34 -1.15 -23.91 -1.85
N LEU A 35 -0.91 -23.39 -3.06
CA LEU A 35 -1.57 -22.18 -3.56
C LEU A 35 -3.09 -22.34 -3.62
N ARG A 36 -3.61 -23.44 -4.14
CA ARG A 36 -5.07 -23.72 -4.16
C ARG A 36 -5.68 -23.71 -2.77
N ASN A 37 -5.03 -24.36 -1.82
CA ASN A 37 -5.50 -24.38 -0.43
C ASN A 37 -5.47 -22.97 0.20
N LEU A 38 -4.43 -22.20 -0.06
CA LEU A 38 -4.33 -20.81 0.43
C LEU A 38 -5.44 -19.93 -0.16
N VAL A 39 -5.69 -20.02 -1.46
CA VAL A 39 -6.78 -19.30 -2.14
C VAL A 39 -8.15 -19.72 -1.59
N TYR A 40 -8.38 -21.02 -1.42
CA TYR A 40 -9.62 -21.52 -0.85
C TYR A 40 -9.87 -20.99 0.57
N ARG A 41 -8.88 -21.09 1.45
CA ARG A 41 -8.98 -20.55 2.82
C ARG A 41 -9.22 -19.04 2.80
N GLY A 42 -8.48 -18.33 1.95
CA GLY A 42 -8.66 -16.89 1.78
C GLY A 42 -10.06 -16.52 1.33
N ARG A 43 -10.61 -17.20 0.32
CA ARG A 43 -12.02 -16.99 -0.12
C ARG A 43 -13.02 -17.22 1.01
N MET A 44 -12.81 -18.26 1.83
CA MET A 44 -13.68 -18.56 2.97
C MET A 44 -13.63 -17.45 4.04
N GLU A 45 -12.44 -16.91 4.34
CA GLU A 45 -12.32 -15.79 5.26
C GLU A 45 -13.01 -14.54 4.72
N MET A 46 -12.78 -14.20 3.45
CA MET A 46 -13.38 -13.01 2.83
C MET A 46 -14.92 -13.09 2.73
N LYS A 47 -15.49 -14.29 2.59
CA LYS A 47 -16.97 -14.47 2.64
C LYS A 47 -17.61 -13.95 3.93
N LYS A 48 -16.87 -13.91 5.03
CA LYS A 48 -17.37 -13.37 6.31
C LYS A 48 -17.64 -11.87 6.24
N PHE A 49 -16.94 -11.16 5.38
CA PHE A 49 -17.04 -9.70 5.21
C PHE A 49 -17.96 -9.30 4.04
N PHE A 50 -18.05 -10.13 2.99
CA PHE A 50 -18.79 -9.83 1.76
C PHE A 50 -20.10 -10.63 1.66
N VAL A 51 -20.96 -10.55 2.67
CA VAL A 51 -22.16 -11.39 2.81
C VAL A 51 -23.26 -11.12 1.75
N ARG A 52 -23.21 -10.01 1.01
CA ARG A 52 -24.41 -9.56 0.26
C ARG A 52 -24.60 -10.14 -1.14
N ASN A 53 -23.58 -10.60 -1.86
CA ASN A 53 -23.76 -10.95 -3.28
C ASN A 53 -23.15 -12.28 -3.74
N GLY A 54 -22.59 -13.11 -2.86
CA GLY A 54 -21.93 -14.36 -3.27
C GLY A 54 -20.71 -14.18 -4.19
N GLN A 55 -20.22 -12.94 -4.32
CA GLN A 55 -19.05 -12.63 -5.12
C GLN A 55 -17.76 -13.13 -4.45
N GLU A 56 -16.87 -13.69 -5.23
CA GLU A 56 -15.54 -14.11 -4.76
C GLU A 56 -14.55 -12.96 -4.89
N ALA A 57 -13.82 -12.66 -3.81
CA ALA A 57 -12.80 -11.63 -3.81
C ALA A 57 -11.59 -11.97 -4.71
N ILE A 58 -11.27 -13.26 -4.81
CA ILE A 58 -10.21 -13.76 -5.69
C ILE A 58 -10.86 -14.55 -6.81
N VAL A 59 -10.63 -14.16 -8.04
CA VAL A 59 -11.13 -14.84 -9.23
C VAL A 59 -10.00 -15.62 -9.89
N LEU A 60 -10.33 -16.77 -10.46
CA LEU A 60 -9.45 -17.58 -11.30
C LEU A 60 -9.91 -17.44 -12.75
N ASN A 61 -9.03 -16.99 -13.62
CA ASN A 61 -9.24 -16.96 -15.06
C ASN A 61 -8.07 -17.69 -15.74
N ASN A 62 -8.38 -18.70 -16.55
CA ASN A 62 -7.36 -19.57 -17.18
C ASN A 62 -6.36 -20.13 -16.16
N ASN A 63 -5.18 -19.58 -16.09
CA ASN A 63 -4.11 -20.02 -15.15
C ASN A 63 -3.62 -18.87 -14.24
N SER A 64 -4.43 -17.83 -14.08
CA SER A 64 -4.09 -16.62 -13.34
C SER A 64 -5.13 -16.31 -12.26
N TYR A 65 -4.67 -15.80 -11.13
CA TYR A 65 -5.53 -15.24 -10.09
C TYR A 65 -5.47 -13.72 -10.14
N PHE A 66 -6.59 -13.09 -9.79
CA PHE A 66 -6.68 -11.64 -9.64
C PHE A 66 -7.72 -11.25 -8.61
N TRP A 67 -7.62 -10.03 -8.13
CA TRP A 67 -8.65 -9.42 -7.28
C TRP A 67 -9.89 -9.10 -8.11
N ASN A 68 -11.05 -9.42 -7.59
CA ASN A 68 -12.32 -9.11 -8.26
C ASN A 68 -12.59 -7.60 -8.22
N THR A 69 -12.44 -6.93 -9.34
CA THR A 69 -12.62 -5.48 -9.47
C THR A 69 -14.08 -5.03 -9.38
N ASP A 70 -15.04 -5.96 -9.46
CA ASP A 70 -16.46 -5.67 -9.21
C ASP A 70 -16.76 -5.43 -7.73
N ILE A 71 -15.81 -5.78 -6.85
CA ILE A 71 -15.88 -5.50 -5.43
C ILE A 71 -15.28 -4.11 -5.18
N SER A 72 -16.15 -3.15 -4.86
CA SER A 72 -15.69 -1.83 -4.44
C SER A 72 -14.91 -1.93 -3.13
N CYS A 73 -13.66 -1.51 -3.15
CA CYS A 73 -12.82 -1.41 -1.96
C CYS A 73 -12.03 -0.09 -1.97
N GLN A 74 -11.86 0.48 -0.80
CA GLN A 74 -10.94 1.60 -0.61
C GLN A 74 -9.63 1.03 -0.06
N VAL A 75 -8.54 1.39 -0.70
CA VAL A 75 -7.19 0.96 -0.33
C VAL A 75 -6.43 2.21 0.14
N ASP A 76 -5.87 2.13 1.33
CA ASP A 76 -5.13 3.23 1.97
C ASP A 76 -3.96 3.71 1.11
N THR A 77 -3.21 2.77 0.53
CA THR A 77 -2.10 3.09 -0.36
C THR A 77 -2.51 3.85 -1.62
N ASP A 78 -3.71 3.58 -2.18
CA ASP A 78 -4.23 4.35 -3.32
C ASP A 78 -4.59 5.78 -2.93
N GLN A 79 -5.20 5.94 -1.75
CA GLN A 79 -5.54 7.27 -1.24
C GLN A 79 -4.27 8.06 -0.94
N PHE A 80 -3.29 7.42 -0.34
CA PHE A 80 -1.97 8.00 -0.09
C PHE A 80 -1.31 8.47 -1.40
N GLU A 81 -1.23 7.59 -2.40
CA GLU A 81 -0.67 7.94 -3.73
C GLU A 81 -1.44 9.09 -4.38
N ALA A 82 -2.77 9.11 -4.25
CA ALA A 82 -3.59 10.18 -4.80
C ALA A 82 -3.29 11.53 -4.15
N PHE A 83 -3.16 11.59 -2.81
CA PHE A 83 -2.80 12.82 -2.11
C PHE A 83 -1.39 13.28 -2.45
N CYS A 84 -0.40 12.40 -2.45
CA CYS A 84 0.96 12.72 -2.87
C CYS A 84 0.98 13.30 -4.30
N LYS A 85 0.21 12.71 -5.21
CA LYS A 85 0.08 13.23 -6.57
C LYS A 85 -0.57 14.62 -6.61
N GLN A 86 -1.59 14.88 -5.78
CA GLN A 86 -2.21 16.20 -5.69
C GLN A 86 -1.21 17.26 -5.21
N VAL A 87 -0.37 16.91 -4.23
CA VAL A 87 0.73 17.79 -3.78
C VAL A 87 1.69 18.08 -4.93
N SER A 88 2.07 17.07 -5.70
CA SER A 88 3.05 17.24 -6.79
C SER A 88 2.51 18.14 -7.92
N VAL A 89 1.26 17.98 -8.33
CA VAL A 89 0.67 18.74 -9.45
C VAL A 89 -0.01 20.06 -9.01
N GLY A 90 -0.27 20.23 -7.73
CA GLY A 90 -0.93 21.41 -7.19
C GLY A 90 -0.08 22.67 -7.36
N HIS A 91 -0.74 23.85 -7.42
CA HIS A 91 -0.09 25.15 -7.54
C HIS A 91 -0.28 26.02 -6.31
N ASP A 92 -1.36 25.81 -5.56
CA ASP A 92 -1.67 26.55 -4.34
C ASP A 92 -0.99 25.93 -3.11
N ALA A 93 -0.30 26.76 -2.33
CA ALA A 93 0.45 26.30 -1.15
C ALA A 93 -0.46 25.75 -0.05
N GLU A 94 -1.65 26.35 0.16
CA GLU A 94 -2.61 25.87 1.15
C GLU A 94 -3.16 24.49 0.76
N GLN A 95 -3.53 24.32 -0.52
CA GLN A 95 -4.03 23.02 -0.99
C GLN A 95 -2.97 21.95 -0.87
N LYS A 96 -1.72 22.23 -1.26
CA LYS A 96 -0.59 21.30 -1.07
C LYS A 96 -0.39 20.92 0.40
N TYR A 97 -0.50 21.88 1.30
CA TYR A 97 -0.41 21.63 2.74
C TYR A 97 -1.50 20.68 3.22
N GLN A 98 -2.75 20.95 2.87
CA GLN A 98 -3.88 20.11 3.29
C GLN A 98 -3.81 18.69 2.72
N ASP A 99 -3.42 18.54 1.45
CA ASP A 99 -3.27 17.24 0.81
C ASP A 99 -2.06 16.46 1.39
N CYS A 100 -0.97 17.18 1.72
CA CYS A 100 0.17 16.58 2.40
C CYS A 100 -0.18 16.09 3.82
N LEU A 101 -0.95 16.85 4.60
CA LEU A 101 -1.43 16.40 5.91
C LEU A 101 -2.22 15.10 5.82
N ARG A 102 -3.11 14.98 4.84
CA ARG A 102 -3.86 13.73 4.60
C ARG A 102 -2.97 12.57 4.21
N ALA A 103 -1.94 12.83 3.39
CA ALA A 103 -0.94 11.81 3.06
C ALA A 103 -0.15 11.37 4.30
N VAL A 104 0.27 12.30 5.16
CA VAL A 104 0.97 12.02 6.42
C VAL A 104 0.09 11.18 7.36
N GLU A 105 -1.20 11.49 7.49
CA GLU A 105 -2.14 10.71 8.31
C GLU A 105 -2.30 9.26 7.83
N LEU A 106 -2.21 9.01 6.52
CA LEU A 106 -2.32 7.66 5.94
C LEU A 106 -1.04 6.86 6.03
N TYR A 107 0.12 7.54 6.09
CA TYR A 107 1.42 6.87 6.19
C TYR A 107 1.70 6.48 7.63
N GLN A 108 1.39 5.25 8.00
CA GLN A 108 1.49 4.74 9.38
C GLN A 108 2.78 3.95 9.65
N GLY A 109 3.74 3.97 8.76
CA GLY A 109 4.99 3.21 8.84
C GLY A 109 5.27 2.41 7.56
N ASP A 110 6.14 1.43 7.66
CA ASP A 110 6.54 0.64 6.51
C ASP A 110 5.40 -0.25 5.97
N PHE A 111 5.40 -0.41 4.65
CA PHE A 111 4.37 -1.20 3.96
C PHE A 111 4.44 -2.68 4.36
N LEU A 112 3.38 -3.21 4.96
CA LEU A 112 3.28 -4.59 5.47
C LEU A 112 4.43 -4.94 6.42
N GLU A 113 4.65 -4.10 7.41
CA GLU A 113 5.61 -4.31 8.49
C GLU A 113 5.56 -5.76 9.04
N GLY A 114 6.72 -6.34 9.33
CA GLY A 114 6.84 -7.74 9.73
C GLY A 114 6.85 -8.76 8.58
N HIS A 115 6.86 -8.29 7.32
CA HIS A 115 6.94 -9.13 6.11
C HIS A 115 8.09 -8.73 5.18
N GLU A 116 9.19 -8.22 5.76
CA GLU A 116 10.39 -7.74 5.04
C GLU A 116 11.21 -8.87 4.41
N ASP A 117 10.90 -10.13 4.68
CA ASP A 117 11.42 -11.31 4.01
C ASP A 117 10.95 -11.40 2.53
N SER A 118 9.87 -10.71 2.19
CA SER A 118 9.29 -10.73 0.85
C SER A 118 9.81 -9.57 -0.02
N GLN A 119 10.59 -9.88 -1.05
CA GLN A 119 11.20 -8.89 -1.95
C GLN A 119 10.22 -7.83 -2.50
N TRP A 120 9.00 -8.24 -2.85
CA TRP A 120 7.98 -7.30 -3.36
C TRP A 120 7.50 -6.31 -2.29
N VAL A 121 7.50 -6.72 -1.00
CA VAL A 121 7.19 -5.85 0.15
C VAL A 121 8.28 -4.80 0.29
N ILE A 122 9.55 -5.22 0.27
CA ILE A 122 10.70 -4.30 0.34
C ILE A 122 10.61 -3.22 -0.75
N PHE A 123 10.36 -3.61 -2.01
CA PHE A 123 10.24 -2.65 -3.11
C PHE A 123 9.09 -1.66 -2.92
N ARG A 124 7.94 -2.13 -2.39
CA ARG A 124 6.81 -1.26 -2.10
C ARG A 124 7.08 -0.33 -0.92
N SER A 125 7.72 -0.81 0.15
CA SER A 125 8.13 0.02 1.29
C SER A 125 9.07 1.14 0.84
N VAL A 126 10.11 0.82 0.07
CA VAL A 126 11.04 1.83 -0.46
C VAL A 126 10.31 2.84 -1.35
N TYR A 127 9.38 2.38 -2.19
CA TYR A 127 8.57 3.24 -3.05
C TYR A 127 7.71 4.21 -2.22
N TYR A 128 6.95 3.71 -1.24
CA TYR A 128 6.08 4.55 -0.42
C TYR A 128 6.87 5.50 0.49
N LYS A 129 7.97 5.07 1.06
CA LYS A 129 8.86 5.93 1.85
C LYS A 129 9.42 7.08 1.01
N ARG A 130 9.86 6.80 -0.22
CA ARG A 130 10.30 7.84 -1.14
C ARG A 130 9.18 8.80 -1.51
N LEU A 131 7.99 8.28 -1.81
CA LEU A 131 6.82 9.09 -2.16
C LEU A 131 6.42 10.01 -1.01
N TYR A 132 6.40 9.49 0.22
CA TYR A 132 6.17 10.24 1.45
C TYR A 132 7.15 11.40 1.61
N THR A 133 8.45 11.10 1.55
CA THR A 133 9.51 12.11 1.71
C THR A 133 9.39 13.21 0.64
N THR A 134 9.15 12.83 -0.62
CA THR A 134 8.96 13.79 -1.71
C THR A 134 7.72 14.66 -1.48
N CYS A 135 6.60 14.06 -1.05
CA CYS A 135 5.36 14.77 -0.76
C CYS A 135 5.56 15.85 0.32
N VAL A 136 6.20 15.50 1.43
CA VAL A 136 6.51 16.43 2.52
C VAL A 136 7.45 17.54 2.05
N GLN A 137 8.50 17.22 1.29
CA GLN A 137 9.44 18.20 0.76
C GLN A 137 8.76 19.21 -0.16
N GLU A 138 7.96 18.75 -1.13
CA GLU A 138 7.24 19.62 -2.08
C GLU A 138 6.23 20.56 -1.38
N ALA A 139 5.54 20.05 -0.35
CA ALA A 139 4.64 20.88 0.45
C ALA A 139 5.41 21.93 1.25
N CYS A 140 6.52 21.57 1.91
CA CYS A 140 7.37 22.51 2.64
C CYS A 140 7.94 23.58 1.71
N GLU A 141 8.42 23.22 0.52
CA GLU A 141 8.91 24.19 -0.46
C GLU A 141 7.85 25.20 -0.90
N ALA A 142 6.61 24.74 -1.12
CA ALA A 142 5.50 25.61 -1.48
C ALA A 142 5.14 26.58 -0.34
N LEU A 143 5.12 26.09 0.90
CA LEU A 143 4.87 26.91 2.10
C LEU A 143 5.97 27.93 2.32
N LEU A 144 7.25 27.55 2.15
CA LEU A 144 8.39 28.48 2.26
C LEU A 144 8.28 29.61 1.23
N LYS A 145 7.95 29.28 -0.03
CA LYS A 145 7.74 30.29 -1.10
C LYS A 145 6.57 31.24 -0.80
N ALA A 146 5.59 30.75 -0.05
CA ALA A 146 4.43 31.53 0.40
C ALA A 146 4.66 32.23 1.76
N GLU A 147 5.87 32.16 2.33
CA GLU A 147 6.25 32.73 3.64
C GLU A 147 5.44 32.19 4.82
N ARG A 148 4.91 30.96 4.72
CA ARG A 148 4.06 30.33 5.74
C ARG A 148 4.89 29.45 6.70
N TYR A 149 5.82 30.05 7.39
CA TYR A 149 6.82 29.38 8.23
C TYR A 149 6.23 28.53 9.35
N GLN A 150 5.12 28.97 9.94
CA GLN A 150 4.45 28.22 11.02
C GLN A 150 3.94 26.88 10.52
N GLN A 151 3.33 26.83 9.35
CA GLN A 151 2.82 25.60 8.74
C GLN A 151 3.97 24.64 8.32
N VAL A 152 5.13 25.17 7.95
CA VAL A 152 6.32 24.35 7.69
C VAL A 152 6.75 23.62 8.96
N VAL A 153 6.80 24.31 10.10
CA VAL A 153 7.18 23.71 11.39
C VAL A 153 6.17 22.64 11.77
N GLU A 154 4.87 22.93 11.71
CA GLU A 154 3.80 21.99 12.03
C GLU A 154 3.86 20.72 11.17
N LEU A 155 4.07 20.87 9.86
CA LEU A 155 4.18 19.75 8.93
C LEU A 155 5.43 18.90 9.23
N CYS A 156 6.58 19.54 9.47
CA CYS A 156 7.82 18.84 9.83
C CYS A 156 7.69 18.06 11.15
N ASP A 157 7.02 18.63 12.14
CA ASP A 157 6.83 17.97 13.43
C ASP A 157 5.90 16.76 13.30
N GLN A 158 4.82 16.85 12.52
CA GLN A 158 3.96 15.70 12.22
C GLN A 158 4.70 14.60 11.44
N ALA A 159 5.49 14.97 10.44
CA ALA A 159 6.27 14.02 9.66
C ALA A 159 7.33 13.29 10.50
N LYS A 160 8.01 14.00 11.42
CA LYS A 160 9.00 13.40 12.33
C LYS A 160 8.37 12.44 13.34
N LEU A 161 7.16 12.72 13.82
CA LEU A 161 6.47 11.83 14.74
C LEU A 161 6.25 10.45 14.10
N MET A 162 5.96 10.39 12.81
CA MET A 162 5.79 9.13 12.08
C MET A 162 7.13 8.37 11.93
N GLU A 163 8.24 9.04 11.59
CA GLU A 163 9.56 8.42 11.53
C GLU A 163 10.05 7.90 12.89
N GLN A 164 9.70 8.57 14.00
CA GLN A 164 10.07 8.12 15.35
C GLN A 164 9.23 6.93 15.82
N MET A 165 8.00 6.79 15.37
CA MET A 165 7.19 5.59 15.64
C MET A 165 7.79 4.36 14.97
N ASP A 166 8.29 4.50 13.75
CA ASP A 166 9.01 3.48 12.97
C ASP A 166 10.25 2.94 13.73
N LEU A 167 11.01 3.83 14.37
CA LEU A 167 12.22 3.46 15.12
C LEU A 167 11.96 2.75 16.45
N ARG A 168 10.80 2.93 17.09
CA ARG A 168 10.47 2.33 18.38
C ARG A 168 9.93 0.91 18.29
N VAL A 169 9.48 0.50 17.13
CA VAL A 169 8.95 -0.85 16.89
C VAL A 169 10.08 -1.87 16.65
N HIS A 170 11.30 -1.39 16.36
CA HIS A 170 12.49 -2.22 16.13
C HIS A 170 13.38 -2.42 17.37
N GLU A 171 12.99 -1.95 18.58
CA GLU A 171 13.62 -2.24 19.87
C GLU A 171 12.83 -3.31 20.65
#